data_1d3441f260e80a2d49b97a74ac850d2f
#
_entry.id   1d3441f260e80a2d49b97a74ac850d2f
#
_cell.length_a   1.000
_cell.length_b   1.000
_cell.length_c   1.000
_cell.angle_alpha   90.00
_cell.angle_beta   90.00
_cell.angle_gamma   90.00
#
_symmetry.space_group_name_H-M   'P 1'
#
loop_
_entity.id
_entity.type
_entity.pdbx_description
1 polymer ?
#
loop_
_entity_poly.entity_id
_entity_poly.type
_entity_poly.pdbx_seq_one_letter_code
_entity_poly.pdbx_strand_id
1 'polypeptide(L)'
;PHALAERARRSGCSIVCDVELLVRARRASQASGRFVGITGTNGKSTTTALIAHILDRAGRESAVGGNIGTPALSLPGLSGDGIYVLELSSYQLELTPGLRCDIAVLLNLSEDHLDRHGGFEGYVAAKEHVFDGQTGGDTAILGTDDAPSRALRDRLCGRADGPFVLPVSAEHAAPGGVY
;
A
#
# COMPACT_ATOMS: atom_id res chain seq x y z
N PRO A 1 -22.89 2.51 -7.04
CA PRO A 1 -21.91 2.71 -8.11
C PRO A 1 -22.25 3.96 -8.91
N HIS A 2 -21.26 4.77 -9.28
CA HIS A 2 -21.47 5.99 -10.04
C HIS A 2 -21.79 5.63 -11.50
N ALA A 3 -22.85 6.22 -12.09
CA ALA A 3 -23.32 5.88 -13.45
C ALA A 3 -22.24 5.95 -14.53
N LEU A 4 -21.27 6.90 -14.41
CA LEU A 4 -20.13 7.00 -15.31
C LEU A 4 -19.19 5.80 -15.20
N ALA A 5 -18.95 5.29 -13.98
CA ALA A 5 -18.09 4.13 -13.76
C ALA A 5 -18.71 2.86 -14.35
N GLU A 6 -20.03 2.69 -14.22
CA GLU A 6 -20.74 1.59 -14.86
C GLU A 6 -20.67 1.67 -16.39
N ARG A 7 -20.86 2.86 -16.95
CA ARG A 7 -20.76 3.10 -18.38
C ARG A 7 -19.34 2.80 -18.91
N ALA A 8 -18.31 3.24 -18.17
CA ALA A 8 -16.92 2.95 -18.52
C ALA A 8 -16.66 1.43 -18.54
N ARG A 9 -17.08 0.69 -17.51
CA ARG A 9 -16.93 -0.78 -17.47
C ARG A 9 -17.63 -1.46 -18.64
N ARG A 10 -18.86 -1.05 -18.94
CA ARG A 10 -19.61 -1.60 -20.11
C ARG A 10 -18.93 -1.32 -21.45
N SER A 11 -18.16 -0.25 -21.54
CA SER A 11 -17.39 0.12 -22.75
C SER A 11 -15.98 -0.46 -22.77
N GLY A 12 -15.63 -1.35 -21.83
CA GLY A 12 -14.29 -1.95 -21.74
C GLY A 12 -13.20 -0.98 -21.26
N CYS A 13 -13.57 0.20 -20.74
CA CYS A 13 -12.60 1.16 -20.22
C CYS A 13 -12.13 0.75 -18.82
N SER A 14 -10.81 0.74 -18.60
CA SER A 14 -10.24 0.57 -17.28
C SER A 14 -10.56 1.77 -16.39
N ILE A 15 -10.98 1.49 -15.16
CA ILE A 15 -11.14 2.52 -14.12
C ILE A 15 -9.94 2.41 -13.20
N VAL A 16 -9.20 3.50 -13.09
CA VAL A 16 -7.99 3.56 -12.27
C VAL A 16 -7.99 4.83 -11.43
N CYS A 17 -7.21 4.86 -10.35
CA CYS A 17 -7.03 6.07 -9.54
C CYS A 17 -5.71 6.79 -9.90
N ASP A 18 -5.47 7.92 -9.26
CA ASP A 18 -4.30 8.77 -9.45
C ASP A 18 -2.98 8.05 -9.10
N VAL A 19 -3.00 7.13 -8.13
CA VAL A 19 -1.85 6.30 -7.78
C VAL A 19 -1.42 5.41 -8.94
N GLU A 20 -2.39 4.79 -9.64
CA GLU A 20 -2.10 3.97 -10.83
C GLU A 20 -1.47 4.82 -11.94
N LEU A 21 -1.95 6.05 -12.13
CA LEU A 21 -1.39 6.97 -13.12
C LEU A 21 0.05 7.36 -12.78
N LEU A 22 0.37 7.61 -11.51
CA LEU A 22 1.74 7.83 -11.04
C LEU A 22 2.62 6.60 -11.35
N VAL A 23 2.16 5.39 -11.02
CA VAL A 23 2.89 4.14 -11.28
C VAL A 23 3.18 3.98 -12.77
N ARG A 24 2.18 4.21 -13.63
CA ARG A 24 2.35 4.14 -15.10
C ARG A 24 3.32 5.19 -15.62
N ALA A 25 3.22 6.44 -15.14
CA ALA A 25 4.11 7.52 -15.52
C ALA A 25 5.57 7.19 -15.14
N ARG A 26 5.80 6.65 -13.93
CA ARG A 26 7.13 6.23 -13.47
C ARG A 26 7.71 5.09 -14.32
N ARG A 27 6.90 4.09 -14.65
CA ARG A 27 7.32 3.00 -15.55
C ARG A 27 7.68 3.50 -16.95
N ALA A 28 6.86 4.39 -17.50
CA ALA A 28 7.09 4.95 -18.83
C ALA A 28 8.36 5.81 -18.92
N SER A 29 8.71 6.51 -17.84
CA SER A 29 9.93 7.32 -17.76
C SER A 29 11.19 6.52 -17.45
N GLN A 30 11.10 5.20 -17.26
CA GLN A 30 12.19 4.32 -16.82
C GLN A 30 12.88 4.81 -15.53
N ALA A 31 12.19 5.62 -14.76
CA ALA A 31 12.73 6.20 -13.55
C ALA A 31 12.67 5.19 -12.40
N SER A 32 13.78 4.98 -11.74
CA SER A 32 13.98 3.98 -10.70
C SER A 32 13.71 4.54 -9.30
N GLY A 33 12.52 5.04 -9.00
CA GLY A 33 12.17 5.40 -7.61
C GLY A 33 11.55 4.21 -6.89
N ARG A 34 11.71 4.15 -5.57
CA ARG A 34 11.11 3.12 -4.71
C ARG A 34 9.73 3.55 -4.23
N PHE A 35 8.85 2.58 -4.05
CA PHE A 35 7.53 2.81 -3.47
C PHE A 35 7.43 2.19 -2.08
N VAL A 36 7.09 3.01 -1.10
CA VAL A 36 6.66 2.60 0.25
C VAL A 36 5.15 2.83 0.35
N GLY A 37 4.37 1.77 0.37
CA GLY A 37 2.91 1.83 0.47
C GLY A 37 2.44 1.55 1.89
N ILE A 38 1.63 2.44 2.48
CA ILE A 38 1.11 2.31 3.83
C ILE A 38 -0.41 2.21 3.79
N THR A 39 -0.96 1.12 4.33
CA THR A 39 -2.39 0.92 4.50
C THR A 39 -2.72 0.38 5.90
N GLY A 40 -3.99 0.18 6.17
CA GLY A 40 -4.53 -0.27 7.46
C GLY A 40 -5.86 0.41 7.73
N THR A 41 -6.56 0.01 8.77
CA THR A 41 -7.76 0.72 9.22
C THR A 41 -7.36 2.01 9.92
N ASN A 42 -6.48 1.95 10.90
CA ASN A 42 -6.05 3.08 11.71
C ASN A 42 -4.53 3.33 11.61
N GLY A 43 -4.10 4.55 11.93
CA GLY A 43 -2.69 4.90 12.05
C GLY A 43 -1.96 5.25 10.74
N LYS A 44 -2.59 5.11 9.58
CA LYS A 44 -1.98 5.36 8.27
C LYS A 44 -1.28 6.71 8.18
N SER A 45 -1.99 7.80 8.43
CA SER A 45 -1.48 9.17 8.29
C SER A 45 -0.31 9.45 9.24
N THR A 46 -0.40 8.97 10.48
CA THR A 46 0.66 9.12 11.47
C THR A 46 1.92 8.37 11.04
N THR A 47 1.77 7.13 10.59
CA THR A 47 2.91 6.31 10.12
C THR A 47 3.53 6.89 8.86
N THR A 48 2.70 7.35 7.91
CA THR A 48 3.19 8.00 6.68
C THR A 48 3.99 9.25 7.00
N ALA A 49 3.48 10.10 7.90
CA ALA A 49 4.18 11.32 8.33
C ALA A 49 5.48 11.02 9.10
N LEU A 50 5.48 9.98 9.93
CA LEU A 50 6.67 9.56 10.66
C LEU A 50 7.76 9.04 9.72
N ILE A 51 7.42 8.19 8.77
CA ILE A 51 8.37 7.68 7.76
C ILE A 51 8.94 8.85 6.94
N ALA A 52 8.09 9.77 6.51
CA ALA A 52 8.50 10.97 5.78
C ALA A 52 9.49 11.80 6.60
N HIS A 53 9.21 12.03 7.87
CA HIS A 53 10.09 12.77 8.77
C HIS A 53 11.45 12.07 8.95
N ILE A 54 11.46 10.74 9.12
CA ILE A 54 12.69 9.96 9.24
C ILE A 54 13.54 10.08 7.98
N LEU A 55 12.94 9.96 6.79
CA LEU A 55 13.64 10.09 5.52
C LEU A 55 14.23 11.48 5.33
N ASP A 56 13.48 12.53 5.63
CA ASP A 56 13.93 13.93 5.60
C ASP A 56 15.13 14.13 6.53
N ARG A 57 15.04 13.68 7.80
CA ARG A 57 16.14 13.75 8.77
C ARG A 57 17.38 12.95 8.36
N ALA A 58 17.18 11.89 7.58
CA ALA A 58 18.26 11.08 7.00
C ALA A 58 18.83 11.66 5.69
N GLY A 59 18.34 12.81 5.23
CA GLY A 59 18.77 13.44 3.97
C GLY A 59 18.40 12.62 2.73
N ARG A 60 17.33 11.80 2.80
CA ARG A 60 16.87 10.98 1.66
C ARG A 60 15.84 11.74 0.85
N GLU A 61 16.05 11.79 -0.47
CA GLU A 61 15.06 12.35 -1.38
C GLU A 61 13.75 11.55 -1.28
N SER A 62 12.64 12.23 -0.93
CA SER A 62 11.34 11.57 -0.82
C SER A 62 10.20 12.48 -1.22
N ALA A 63 9.10 11.87 -1.66
CA ALA A 63 7.84 12.55 -1.93
C ALA A 63 6.71 11.79 -1.22
N VAL A 64 5.85 12.53 -0.52
CA VAL A 64 4.83 11.98 0.37
C VAL A 64 3.44 12.40 -0.10
N GLY A 65 2.52 11.46 -0.20
CA GLY A 65 1.17 11.75 -0.64
C GLY A 65 0.26 10.53 -0.76
N GLY A 66 -0.68 10.57 -1.69
CA GLY A 66 -1.69 9.53 -1.89
C GLY A 66 -3.03 9.92 -1.30
N ASN A 67 -3.54 9.13 -0.35
CA ASN A 67 -4.81 9.41 0.34
C ASN A 67 -4.72 10.58 1.34
N ILE A 68 -3.53 11.07 1.63
CA ILE A 68 -3.28 12.21 2.52
C ILE A 68 -2.43 13.27 1.81
N GLY A 69 -2.67 14.52 2.11
CA GLY A 69 -1.85 15.65 1.66
C GLY A 69 -1.87 15.83 0.15
N THR A 70 -0.73 15.59 -0.51
CA THR A 70 -0.59 15.76 -1.95
C THR A 70 -1.14 14.57 -2.72
N PRO A 71 -2.07 14.76 -3.67
CA PRO A 71 -2.53 13.68 -4.56
C PRO A 71 -1.34 13.01 -5.27
N ALA A 72 -1.40 11.68 -5.43
CA ALA A 72 -0.26 10.91 -5.95
C ALA A 72 0.26 11.43 -7.30
N LEU A 73 -0.62 11.79 -8.22
CA LEU A 73 -0.24 12.29 -9.55
C LEU A 73 0.39 13.71 -9.52
N SER A 74 0.22 14.44 -8.43
CA SER A 74 0.83 15.78 -8.23
C SER A 74 2.19 15.71 -7.55
N LEU A 75 2.67 14.52 -7.19
CA LEU A 75 3.99 14.35 -6.60
C LEU A 75 5.10 14.63 -7.62
N PRO A 76 6.22 15.24 -7.19
CA PRO A 76 7.35 15.53 -8.07
C PRO A 76 7.99 14.26 -8.63
N GLY A 77 8.62 14.35 -9.78
CA GLY A 77 9.53 13.32 -10.25
C GLY A 77 10.77 13.24 -9.36
N LEU A 78 11.10 12.05 -8.87
CA LEU A 78 12.27 11.83 -8.03
C LEU A 78 13.42 11.22 -8.84
N SER A 79 14.65 11.35 -8.33
CA SER A 79 15.83 10.68 -8.85
C SER A 79 15.76 9.15 -8.70
N GLY A 80 16.74 8.42 -9.21
CA GLY A 80 16.78 6.96 -9.17
C GLY A 80 16.68 6.35 -7.76
N ASP A 81 17.21 7.05 -6.76
CA ASP A 81 17.19 6.62 -5.34
C ASP A 81 16.07 7.26 -4.52
N GLY A 82 15.21 8.05 -5.17
CA GLY A 82 14.10 8.74 -4.51
C GLY A 82 13.02 7.77 -4.04
N ILE A 83 12.32 8.14 -2.97
CA ILE A 83 11.36 7.30 -2.28
C ILE A 83 9.97 7.95 -2.28
N TYR A 84 8.99 7.31 -2.91
CA TYR A 84 7.58 7.69 -2.79
C TYR A 84 6.98 7.02 -1.57
N VAL A 85 6.52 7.79 -0.61
CA VAL A 85 5.81 7.32 0.59
C VAL A 85 4.33 7.60 0.40
N LEU A 86 3.55 6.55 0.16
CA LEU A 86 2.15 6.66 -0.23
C LEU A 86 1.23 6.12 0.85
N GLU A 87 0.36 6.98 1.40
CA GLU A 87 -0.80 6.52 2.14
C GLU A 87 -1.84 5.99 1.15
N LEU A 88 -2.32 4.77 1.37
CA LEU A 88 -3.23 4.08 0.47
C LEU A 88 -4.52 3.64 1.18
N SER A 89 -5.65 4.11 0.67
CA SER A 89 -6.97 3.64 1.08
C SER A 89 -7.32 2.33 0.38
N SER A 90 -8.28 1.58 0.93
CA SER A 90 -8.82 0.39 0.28
C SER A 90 -9.44 0.69 -1.09
N TYR A 91 -10.04 1.87 -1.26
CA TYR A 91 -10.60 2.33 -2.55
C TYR A 91 -9.53 2.53 -3.63
N GLN A 92 -8.39 3.11 -3.25
CA GLN A 92 -7.28 3.32 -4.18
C GLN A 92 -6.63 2.00 -4.54
N LEU A 93 -6.43 1.11 -3.58
CA LEU A 93 -5.81 -0.20 -3.81
C LEU A 93 -6.60 -1.05 -4.81
N GLU A 94 -7.94 -1.07 -4.75
CA GLU A 94 -8.79 -1.72 -5.77
C GLU A 94 -8.60 -1.14 -7.19
N LEU A 95 -8.14 0.10 -7.30
CA LEU A 95 -8.02 0.82 -8.57
C LEU A 95 -6.55 1.04 -8.99
N THR A 96 -5.62 0.31 -8.39
CA THR A 96 -4.18 0.41 -8.67
C THR A 96 -3.57 -0.97 -9.00
N PRO A 97 -4.01 -1.63 -10.07
CA PRO A 97 -3.55 -2.98 -10.40
C PRO A 97 -2.06 -3.06 -10.79
N GLY A 98 -1.46 -1.93 -11.13
CA GLY A 98 -0.04 -1.86 -11.48
C GLY A 98 0.90 -1.59 -10.31
N LEU A 99 0.40 -1.38 -9.09
CA LEU A 99 1.26 -1.06 -7.95
C LEU A 99 2.13 -2.26 -7.58
N ARG A 100 3.42 -1.99 -7.41
CA ARG A 100 4.35 -2.83 -6.69
C ARG A 100 5.09 -1.95 -5.70
N CYS A 101 4.97 -2.27 -4.42
CA CYS A 101 5.71 -1.59 -3.37
C CYS A 101 7.00 -2.34 -3.06
N ASP A 102 8.15 -1.65 -3.05
CA ASP A 102 9.40 -2.21 -2.54
C ASP A 102 9.27 -2.51 -1.04
N ILE A 103 8.51 -1.66 -0.34
CA ILE A 103 8.09 -1.90 1.04
C ILE A 103 6.59 -1.63 1.15
N ALA A 104 5.83 -2.63 1.56
CA ALA A 104 4.41 -2.50 1.85
C ALA A 104 4.14 -2.66 3.35
N VAL A 105 3.32 -1.77 3.92
CA VAL A 105 2.99 -1.74 5.34
C VAL A 105 1.47 -1.89 5.51
N LEU A 106 1.05 -2.92 6.21
CA LEU A 106 -0.31 -3.08 6.73
C LEU A 106 -0.29 -2.92 8.25
N LEU A 107 -0.90 -1.86 8.76
CA LEU A 107 -0.83 -1.54 10.19
C LEU A 107 -1.76 -2.41 11.04
N ASN A 108 -3.01 -2.53 10.62
CA ASN A 108 -4.07 -3.27 11.33
C ASN A 108 -5.30 -3.40 10.46
N LEU A 109 -6.18 -4.34 10.83
CA LEU A 109 -7.46 -4.59 10.19
C LEU A 109 -8.58 -4.65 11.22
N SER A 110 -9.54 -3.75 11.12
CA SER A 110 -10.81 -3.77 11.84
C SER A 110 -11.95 -3.38 10.91
N GLU A 111 -13.18 -3.64 11.28
CA GLU A 111 -14.36 -3.34 10.46
C GLU A 111 -14.43 -1.86 10.10
N ASP A 112 -14.49 -1.58 8.79
CA ASP A 112 -14.68 -0.26 8.23
C ASP A 112 -15.15 -0.37 6.78
N HIS A 113 -15.89 0.60 6.29
CA HIS A 113 -16.37 0.67 4.90
C HIS A 113 -17.04 -0.62 4.35
N LEU A 114 -17.74 -1.38 5.20
CA LEU A 114 -18.30 -2.69 4.85
C LEU A 114 -19.29 -2.64 3.68
N ASP A 115 -20.11 -1.59 3.64
CA ASP A 115 -21.11 -1.38 2.57
C ASP A 115 -20.44 -1.25 1.18
N ARG A 116 -19.23 -0.69 1.13
CA ARG A 116 -18.51 -0.46 -0.11
C ARG A 116 -17.87 -1.74 -0.64
N HIS A 117 -17.34 -2.57 0.25
CA HIS A 117 -16.57 -3.76 -0.09
C HIS A 117 -17.38 -5.07 -0.04
N GLY A 118 -18.69 -4.99 0.28
CA GLY A 118 -19.54 -6.16 0.40
C GLY A 118 -19.24 -7.01 1.64
N GLY A 119 -18.74 -6.38 2.69
CA GLY A 119 -18.41 -6.99 3.97
C GLY A 119 -16.93 -6.91 4.33
N PHE A 120 -16.60 -7.46 5.51
CA PHE A 120 -15.25 -7.37 6.05
C PHE A 120 -14.21 -8.12 5.22
N GLU A 121 -14.56 -9.28 4.69
CA GLU A 121 -13.67 -10.06 3.82
C GLU A 121 -13.28 -9.29 2.56
N GLY A 122 -14.24 -8.60 1.93
CA GLY A 122 -13.97 -7.74 0.78
C GLY A 122 -13.07 -6.55 1.12
N TYR A 123 -13.25 -5.97 2.32
CA TYR A 123 -12.39 -4.90 2.81
C TYR A 123 -10.94 -5.37 3.05
N VAL A 124 -10.77 -6.55 3.66
CA VAL A 124 -9.46 -7.19 3.85
C VAL A 124 -8.81 -7.45 2.50
N ALA A 125 -9.54 -8.06 1.56
CA ALA A 125 -9.04 -8.34 0.21
C ALA A 125 -8.61 -7.05 -0.52
N ALA A 126 -9.38 -5.97 -0.41
CA ALA A 126 -9.00 -4.69 -1.00
C ALA A 126 -7.69 -4.13 -0.44
N LYS A 127 -7.42 -4.30 0.86
CA LYS A 127 -6.15 -3.87 1.47
C LYS A 127 -4.98 -4.80 1.15
N GLU A 128 -5.24 -6.09 0.98
CA GLU A 128 -4.24 -7.09 0.60
C GLU A 128 -3.55 -6.73 -0.73
N HIS A 129 -4.22 -5.98 -1.62
CA HIS A 129 -3.63 -5.49 -2.88
C HIS A 129 -2.35 -4.65 -2.69
N VAL A 130 -2.07 -4.12 -1.50
CA VAL A 130 -0.80 -3.42 -1.24
C VAL A 130 0.42 -4.33 -1.41
N PHE A 131 0.23 -5.65 -1.29
CA PHE A 131 1.26 -6.69 -1.43
C PHE A 131 1.29 -7.33 -2.82
N ASP A 132 0.40 -6.91 -3.73
CA ASP A 132 0.36 -7.42 -5.09
C ASP A 132 1.66 -7.05 -5.82
N GLY A 133 2.15 -7.98 -6.62
CA GLY A 133 3.40 -7.78 -7.36
C GLY A 133 4.69 -7.77 -6.53
N GLN A 134 4.63 -7.90 -5.21
CA GLN A 134 5.84 -8.08 -4.39
C GLN A 134 6.48 -9.45 -4.64
N THR A 135 7.80 -9.48 -4.60
CA THR A 135 8.66 -10.66 -4.83
C THR A 135 9.72 -10.76 -3.73
N GLY A 136 10.58 -11.75 -3.78
CA GLY A 136 11.63 -11.99 -2.78
C GLY A 136 12.63 -10.84 -2.54
N GLY A 137 12.64 -9.82 -3.40
CA GLY A 137 13.44 -8.60 -3.22
C GLY A 137 12.70 -7.48 -2.45
N ASP A 138 11.42 -7.67 -2.14
CA ASP A 138 10.57 -6.67 -1.52
C ASP A 138 10.28 -7.04 -0.04
N THR A 139 9.75 -6.09 0.73
CA THR A 139 9.44 -6.31 2.15
C THR A 139 7.96 -6.03 2.42
N ALA A 140 7.29 -6.98 3.07
CA ALA A 140 5.94 -6.84 3.61
C ALA A 140 6.01 -6.67 5.13
N ILE A 141 5.59 -5.54 5.67
CA ILE A 141 5.54 -5.25 7.10
C ILE A 141 4.08 -5.33 7.55
N LEU A 142 3.78 -6.19 8.52
CA LEU A 142 2.41 -6.37 9.00
C LEU A 142 2.33 -6.24 10.51
N GLY A 143 1.42 -5.37 10.98
CA GLY A 143 0.96 -5.43 12.36
C GLY A 143 0.23 -6.75 12.60
N THR A 144 0.49 -7.42 13.72
CA THR A 144 -0.01 -8.77 14.00
C THR A 144 -0.84 -8.85 15.28
N ASP A 145 -1.32 -7.73 15.79
CA ASP A 145 -2.11 -7.69 17.02
C ASP A 145 -3.59 -8.10 16.77
N ASP A 146 -4.08 -7.99 15.54
CA ASP A 146 -5.41 -8.47 15.15
C ASP A 146 -5.36 -9.82 14.38
N ALA A 147 -6.42 -10.61 14.51
CA ALA A 147 -6.50 -11.93 13.88
C ALA A 147 -6.50 -11.90 12.35
N PRO A 148 -7.22 -10.97 11.67
CA PRO A 148 -7.18 -10.87 10.21
C PRO A 148 -5.78 -10.56 9.66
N SER A 149 -5.03 -9.67 10.31
CA SER A 149 -3.66 -9.34 9.90
C SER A 149 -2.72 -10.53 10.10
N ARG A 150 -2.88 -11.32 11.17
CA ARG A 150 -2.12 -12.58 11.35
C ARG A 150 -2.40 -13.59 10.24
N ALA A 151 -3.68 -13.77 9.89
CA ALA A 151 -4.05 -14.68 8.81
C ALA A 151 -3.46 -14.24 7.47
N LEU A 152 -3.41 -12.94 7.19
CA LEU A 152 -2.80 -12.39 6.00
C LEU A 152 -1.28 -12.62 5.99
N ARG A 153 -0.60 -12.37 7.12
CA ARG A 153 0.84 -12.68 7.27
C ARG A 153 1.12 -14.14 6.92
N ASP A 154 0.34 -15.08 7.44
CA ASP A 154 0.55 -16.51 7.22
C ASP A 154 0.40 -16.88 5.73
N ARG A 155 -0.57 -16.26 5.02
CA ARG A 155 -0.71 -16.42 3.57
C ARG A 155 0.49 -15.88 2.80
N LEU A 156 1.02 -14.72 3.18
CA LEU A 156 2.19 -14.13 2.53
C LEU A 156 3.45 -14.97 2.77
N CYS A 157 3.67 -15.46 3.98
CA CYS A 157 4.77 -16.37 4.31
C CYS A 157 4.72 -17.69 3.51
N GLY A 158 3.55 -18.13 3.11
CA GLY A 158 3.35 -19.35 2.29
C GLY A 158 3.61 -19.17 0.79
N ARG A 159 3.89 -17.97 0.31
CA ARG A 159 4.15 -17.68 -1.12
C ARG A 159 5.59 -18.05 -1.48
N ALA A 160 5.78 -18.94 -2.44
CA ALA A 160 7.12 -19.44 -2.84
C ALA A 160 8.07 -18.32 -3.31
N ASP A 161 7.54 -17.34 -4.06
CA ASP A 161 8.30 -16.18 -4.57
C ASP A 161 7.81 -14.86 -3.92
N GLY A 162 7.32 -14.96 -2.67
CA GLY A 162 6.77 -13.84 -1.92
C GLY A 162 7.83 -12.90 -1.35
N PRO A 163 7.41 -11.75 -0.80
CA PRO A 163 8.31 -10.81 -0.14
C PRO A 163 8.90 -11.36 1.16
N PHE A 164 9.96 -10.72 1.63
CA PHE A 164 10.36 -10.90 3.02
C PHE A 164 9.28 -10.35 3.95
N VAL A 165 8.71 -11.19 4.81
CA VAL A 165 7.61 -10.80 5.72
C VAL A 165 8.18 -10.46 7.09
N LEU A 166 7.95 -9.20 7.52
CA LEU A 166 8.38 -8.68 8.83
C LEU A 166 7.13 -8.40 9.70
N PRO A 167 6.79 -9.28 10.65
CA PRO A 167 5.71 -9.04 11.59
C PRO A 167 6.09 -7.98 12.63
N VAL A 168 5.13 -7.14 13.01
CA VAL A 168 5.27 -6.14 14.07
C VAL A 168 4.12 -6.31 15.05
N SER A 169 4.41 -6.29 16.35
CA SER A 169 3.40 -6.35 17.41
C SER A 169 3.70 -5.32 18.50
N ALA A 170 2.67 -4.73 19.08
CA ALA A 170 2.77 -3.90 20.29
C ALA A 170 2.32 -4.68 21.55
N GLU A 171 1.76 -5.89 21.39
CA GLU A 171 1.14 -6.65 22.49
C GLU A 171 1.92 -7.92 22.86
N HIS A 172 2.65 -8.51 21.93
CA HIS A 172 3.34 -9.79 22.17
C HIS A 172 4.58 -9.98 21.29
N ALA A 173 5.48 -10.84 21.73
CA ALA A 173 6.66 -11.20 20.96
C ALA A 173 6.28 -11.67 19.54
N ALA A 174 6.88 -11.08 18.54
CA ALA A 174 6.68 -11.41 17.13
C ALA A 174 7.91 -12.19 16.62
N PRO A 175 7.88 -13.53 16.57
CA PRO A 175 9.01 -14.32 16.08
C PRO A 175 9.44 -13.91 14.67
N GLY A 176 10.72 -13.56 14.51
CA GLY A 176 11.27 -13.05 13.26
C GLY A 176 10.90 -11.61 12.93
N GLY A 177 10.29 -10.89 13.86
CA GLY A 177 9.82 -9.52 13.72
C GLY A 177 10.29 -8.57 14.82
N VAL A 178 9.49 -7.53 15.04
CA VAL A 178 9.74 -6.45 16.01
C VAL A 178 8.55 -6.34 16.97
N TYR A 179 8.82 -6.10 18.27
CA TYR A 179 7.81 -5.75 19.28
C TYR A 179 8.42 -4.86 20.36
#